data_836bd8ecaff20194d3619bf91fedf1a8
#
_entry.id   836bd8ecaff20194d3619bf91fedf1a8
#
_cell.length_a   1.000
_cell.length_b   1.000
_cell.length_c   1.000
_cell.angle_alpha   90.00
_cell.angle_beta   90.00
_cell.angle_gamma   90.00
#
_symmetry.space_group_name_H-M   'P 1'
#
loop_
_entity.id
_entity.type
_entity.pdbx_description
1 polymer ?
#
loop_
_entity_poly.entity_id
_entity_poly.type
_entity_poly.pdbx_seq_one_letter_code
_entity_poly.pdbx_strand_id
1 'polypeptide(L)'
;QSIVHAIVENIDGSSLASLSSPDMKICIAYGLGYPDKINSFSKPLNLIENSKLEFFDYKVSDFPSIDFAYRALNGDESIPVALNSANEIAVSYFLNNKIKFNSIFTAVDYTMNIFEGRKSQINLNVEDLLEIDKEAKSLASDFLN
;
A
#
# COMPACT_ATOMS: atom_id res chain seq x y z
N GLN A 1 12.02 0.21 -12.38
CA GLN A 1 12.44 1.63 -12.57
C GLN A 1 11.56 2.62 -11.82
N SER A 2 10.41 2.24 -11.29
CA SER A 2 9.44 3.14 -10.61
C SER A 2 9.08 4.42 -11.39
N ILE A 3 8.95 4.31 -12.70
CA ILE A 3 8.59 5.42 -13.59
C ILE A 3 7.08 5.41 -13.88
N VAL A 4 6.52 4.24 -14.14
CA VAL A 4 5.07 4.06 -14.31
C VAL A 4 4.46 3.83 -12.93
N HIS A 5 3.54 4.70 -12.53
CA HIS A 5 2.93 4.66 -11.21
C HIS A 5 1.51 4.07 -11.23
N ALA A 6 0.79 4.26 -12.32
CA ALA A 6 -0.54 3.71 -12.52
C ALA A 6 -0.83 3.51 -14.00
N ILE A 7 -1.60 2.49 -14.34
CA ILE A 7 -2.18 2.27 -15.66
C ILE A 7 -3.67 2.03 -15.47
N VAL A 8 -4.48 2.73 -16.27
CA VAL A 8 -5.93 2.53 -16.31
C VAL A 8 -6.29 1.99 -17.68
N GLU A 9 -6.93 0.85 -17.72
CA GLU A 9 -7.49 0.26 -18.93
C GLU A 9 -8.96 0.64 -19.08
N ASN A 10 -9.34 1.14 -20.23
CA ASN A 10 -10.71 1.54 -20.55
C ASN A 10 -11.45 0.40 -21.25
N ILE A 11 -12.79 0.48 -21.25
CA ILE A 11 -13.67 -0.52 -21.89
C ILE A 11 -13.43 -0.63 -23.39
N ASP A 12 -12.96 0.44 -24.03
CA ASP A 12 -12.65 0.48 -25.47
C ASP A 12 -11.29 -0.15 -25.83
N GLY A 13 -10.57 -0.67 -24.81
CA GLY A 13 -9.25 -1.28 -24.97
C GLY A 13 -8.10 -0.28 -24.97
N SER A 14 -8.36 1.02 -24.82
CA SER A 14 -7.29 2.02 -24.65
C SER A 14 -6.73 1.99 -23.23
N SER A 15 -5.46 2.35 -23.07
CA SER A 15 -4.80 2.44 -21.76
C SER A 15 -4.21 3.83 -21.55
N LEU A 16 -4.36 4.35 -20.35
CA LEU A 16 -3.73 5.59 -19.89
C LEU A 16 -2.71 5.27 -18.80
N ALA A 17 -1.48 5.72 -18.98
CA ALA A 17 -0.42 5.55 -18.00
C ALA A 17 -0.01 6.87 -17.37
N SER A 18 0.12 6.89 -16.05
CA SER A 18 0.71 7.98 -15.30
C SER A 18 2.20 7.71 -15.08
N LEU A 19 3.04 8.56 -15.67
CA LEU A 19 4.49 8.44 -15.60
C LEU A 19 5.08 9.71 -14.98
N SER A 20 6.04 9.55 -14.08
CA SER A 20 6.83 10.65 -13.54
C SER A 20 8.18 10.16 -13.00
N SER A 21 9.07 11.08 -12.68
CA SER A 21 10.22 10.77 -11.83
C SER A 21 9.72 10.26 -10.47
N PRO A 22 10.40 9.31 -9.82
CA PRO A 22 9.99 8.76 -8.53
C PRO A 22 10.24 9.79 -7.40
N ASP A 23 9.33 10.75 -7.27
CA ASP A 23 9.38 11.82 -6.27
C ASP A 23 7.98 12.07 -5.70
N MET A 24 7.81 11.84 -4.40
CA MET A 24 6.55 12.04 -3.68
C MET A 24 6.04 13.50 -3.71
N LYS A 25 6.91 14.48 -3.96
CA LYS A 25 6.50 15.88 -4.10
C LYS A 25 5.47 16.07 -5.21
N ILE A 26 5.50 15.26 -6.27
CA ILE A 26 4.55 15.32 -7.38
C ILE A 26 3.13 14.99 -6.89
N CYS A 27 2.98 13.91 -6.15
CA CYS A 27 1.69 13.49 -5.60
C CYS A 27 1.17 14.47 -4.54
N ILE A 28 2.07 14.96 -3.68
CA ILE A 28 1.73 15.94 -2.64
C ILE A 28 1.28 17.25 -3.27
N ALA A 29 2.03 17.76 -4.26
CA ALA A 29 1.67 18.98 -4.97
C ALA A 29 0.31 18.87 -5.66
N TYR A 30 0.00 17.72 -6.27
CA TYR A 30 -1.30 17.47 -6.86
C TYR A 30 -2.42 17.43 -5.81
N GLY A 31 -2.20 16.78 -4.67
CA GLY A 31 -3.17 16.75 -3.57
C GLY A 31 -3.47 18.12 -2.99
N LEU A 32 -2.45 18.99 -2.90
CA LEU A 32 -2.61 20.38 -2.40
C LEU A 32 -3.25 21.30 -3.43
N GLY A 33 -2.99 21.08 -4.72
CA GLY A 33 -3.46 21.95 -5.80
C GLY A 33 -4.75 21.50 -6.48
N TYR A 34 -5.28 20.30 -6.13
CA TYR A 34 -6.43 19.71 -6.82
C TYR A 34 -7.60 20.70 -7.01
N PRO A 35 -8.22 20.72 -8.21
CA PRO A 35 -7.98 19.89 -9.39
C PRO A 35 -6.81 20.35 -10.28
N ASP A 36 -6.18 21.48 -9.96
CA ASP A 36 -5.09 22.05 -10.76
C ASP A 36 -3.75 21.37 -10.46
N LYS A 37 -2.85 21.38 -11.46
CA LYS A 37 -1.49 20.89 -11.28
C LYS A 37 -0.56 22.07 -10.95
N ILE A 38 -0.11 22.13 -9.71
CA ILE A 38 0.87 23.14 -9.26
C ILE A 38 2.30 22.62 -9.42
N ASN A 39 3.28 23.52 -9.42
CA ASN A 39 4.69 23.15 -9.54
C ASN A 39 5.16 22.38 -8.31
N SER A 40 5.64 21.15 -8.51
CA SER A 40 6.20 20.29 -7.46
C SER A 40 7.69 20.52 -7.20
N PHE A 41 8.36 21.33 -8.05
CA PHE A 41 9.82 21.50 -8.05
C PHE A 41 10.61 20.19 -8.20
N SER A 42 9.97 19.14 -8.69
CA SER A 42 10.61 17.87 -8.98
C SER A 42 11.27 17.88 -10.36
N LYS A 43 12.31 17.06 -10.53
CA LYS A 43 12.97 16.91 -11.83
C LYS A 43 11.98 16.31 -12.83
N PRO A 44 11.75 16.92 -14.01
CA PRO A 44 10.91 16.35 -15.05
C PRO A 44 11.43 14.98 -15.51
N LEU A 45 10.50 14.09 -15.83
CA LEU A 45 10.85 12.80 -16.44
C LEU A 45 11.33 13.04 -17.89
N ASN A 46 12.53 12.56 -18.19
CA ASN A 46 13.05 12.53 -19.54
C ASN A 46 12.84 11.13 -20.15
N LEU A 47 11.86 10.99 -21.05
CA LEU A 47 11.55 9.72 -21.71
C LEU A 47 12.63 9.28 -22.71
N ILE A 48 13.47 10.20 -23.22
CA ILE A 48 14.57 9.84 -24.10
C ILE A 48 15.68 9.13 -23.33
N GLU A 49 16.02 9.63 -22.13
CA GLU A 49 16.97 8.97 -21.23
C GLU A 49 16.42 7.62 -20.71
N ASN A 50 15.10 7.53 -20.55
CA ASN A 50 14.38 6.33 -20.08
C ASN A 50 13.62 5.69 -21.25
N SER A 51 14.28 5.47 -22.37
CA SER A 51 13.67 5.06 -23.63
C SER A 51 13.10 3.64 -23.64
N LYS A 52 13.41 2.82 -22.63
CA LYS A 52 12.95 1.42 -22.53
C LYS A 52 12.20 1.23 -21.21
N LEU A 53 10.92 0.88 -21.30
CA LEU A 53 10.09 0.44 -20.20
C LEU A 53 9.71 -1.02 -20.46
N GLU A 54 9.91 -1.89 -19.47
CA GLU A 54 9.63 -3.32 -19.59
C GLU A 54 8.48 -3.67 -18.64
N PHE A 55 7.53 -4.44 -19.14
CA PHE A 55 6.36 -4.91 -18.39
C PHE A 55 6.41 -6.43 -18.37
N PHE A 56 6.21 -7.00 -17.20
CA PHE A 56 6.24 -8.43 -16.96
C PHE A 56 4.96 -8.85 -16.26
N ASP A 57 4.52 -10.06 -16.57
CA ASP A 57 3.45 -10.69 -15.80
C ASP A 57 3.94 -10.96 -14.36
N TYR A 58 3.03 -10.96 -13.41
CA TYR A 58 3.37 -11.22 -12.01
C TYR A 58 2.57 -12.40 -11.47
N LYS A 59 3.17 -13.10 -10.50
CA LYS A 59 2.48 -14.11 -9.71
C LYS A 59 2.12 -13.53 -8.35
N VAL A 60 0.88 -13.71 -7.94
CA VAL A 60 0.40 -13.26 -6.61
C VAL A 60 1.28 -13.82 -5.49
N SER A 61 1.77 -15.07 -5.65
CA SER A 61 2.71 -15.69 -4.69
C SER A 61 4.00 -14.89 -4.47
N ASP A 62 4.44 -14.15 -5.48
CA ASP A 62 5.68 -13.37 -5.42
C ASP A 62 5.43 -11.97 -4.83
N PHE A 63 4.16 -11.52 -4.87
CA PHE A 63 3.72 -10.20 -4.40
C PHE A 63 2.46 -10.30 -3.51
N PRO A 64 2.56 -10.91 -2.31
CA PRO A 64 1.39 -11.12 -1.43
C PRO A 64 0.64 -9.84 -1.05
N SER A 65 1.34 -8.70 -1.05
CA SER A 65 0.74 -7.38 -0.74
C SER A 65 -0.41 -6.99 -1.68
N ILE A 66 -0.44 -7.53 -2.90
CA ILE A 66 -1.54 -7.29 -3.85
C ILE A 66 -2.82 -7.97 -3.35
N ASP A 67 -2.71 -9.22 -2.90
CA ASP A 67 -3.83 -9.96 -2.28
C ASP A 67 -4.32 -9.24 -1.02
N PHE A 68 -3.42 -8.82 -0.15
CA PHE A 68 -3.77 -8.06 1.06
C PHE A 68 -4.55 -6.79 0.74
N ALA A 69 -4.15 -6.07 -0.33
CA ALA A 69 -4.86 -4.87 -0.76
C ALA A 69 -6.30 -5.19 -1.23
N TYR A 70 -6.50 -6.28 -1.98
CA TYR A 70 -7.83 -6.71 -2.39
C TYR A 70 -8.68 -7.22 -1.23
N ARG A 71 -8.11 -7.94 -0.28
CA ARG A 71 -8.79 -8.35 0.96
C ARG A 71 -9.23 -7.13 1.76
N ALA A 72 -8.36 -6.14 1.91
CA ALA A 72 -8.70 -4.88 2.59
C ALA A 72 -9.78 -4.09 1.86
N LEU A 73 -9.76 -4.05 0.52
CA LEU A 73 -10.77 -3.37 -0.29
C LEU A 73 -12.16 -4.00 -0.18
N ASN A 74 -12.22 -5.35 -0.09
CA ASN A 74 -13.46 -6.11 -0.04
C ASN A 74 -13.92 -6.44 1.40
N GLY A 75 -13.08 -6.17 2.38
CA GLY A 75 -13.35 -6.37 3.80
C GLY A 75 -14.17 -5.25 4.42
N ASP A 76 -14.40 -5.33 5.72
CA ASP A 76 -15.02 -4.24 6.48
C ASP A 76 -14.01 -3.14 6.84
N GLU A 77 -14.48 -2.08 7.51
CA GLU A 77 -13.68 -0.89 7.82
C GLU A 77 -12.47 -1.17 8.73
N SER A 78 -12.46 -2.29 9.45
CA SER A 78 -11.34 -2.67 10.33
C SER A 78 -10.15 -3.24 9.56
N ILE A 79 -10.38 -3.88 8.40
CA ILE A 79 -9.34 -4.60 7.67
C ILE A 79 -8.26 -3.68 7.09
N PRO A 80 -8.58 -2.54 6.45
CA PRO A 80 -7.57 -1.58 6.03
C PRO A 80 -6.70 -1.06 7.18
N VAL A 81 -7.30 -0.83 8.35
CA VAL A 81 -6.58 -0.38 9.54
C VAL A 81 -5.63 -1.47 10.02
N ALA A 82 -6.12 -2.72 10.15
CA ALA A 82 -5.31 -3.87 10.55
C ALA A 82 -4.12 -4.11 9.62
N LEU A 83 -4.35 -4.03 8.29
CA LEU A 83 -3.30 -4.13 7.27
C LEU A 83 -2.22 -3.06 7.49
N ASN A 84 -2.62 -1.80 7.60
CA ASN A 84 -1.69 -0.69 7.74
C ASN A 84 -0.86 -0.80 9.03
N SER A 85 -1.53 -1.06 10.14
CA SER A 85 -0.93 -1.12 11.48
C SER A 85 0.05 -2.29 11.63
N ALA A 86 -0.32 -3.47 11.12
CA ALA A 86 0.57 -4.63 11.11
C ALA A 86 1.79 -4.40 10.22
N ASN A 87 1.61 -3.81 9.04
CA ASN A 87 2.70 -3.48 8.14
C ASN A 87 3.67 -2.47 8.77
N GLU A 88 3.17 -1.42 9.44
CA GLU A 88 4.00 -0.43 10.13
C GLU A 88 4.94 -1.08 11.16
N ILE A 89 4.39 -1.95 12.00
CA ILE A 89 5.18 -2.69 13.01
C ILE A 89 6.19 -3.61 12.34
N ALA A 90 5.75 -4.43 11.37
CA ALA A 90 6.63 -5.39 10.71
C ALA A 90 7.77 -4.71 9.94
N VAL A 91 7.50 -3.61 9.24
CA VAL A 91 8.52 -2.79 8.57
C VAL A 91 9.50 -2.20 9.59
N SER A 92 9.01 -1.70 10.73
CA SER A 92 9.88 -1.21 11.80
C SER A 92 10.82 -2.29 12.33
N TYR A 93 10.32 -3.51 12.55
CA TYR A 93 11.15 -4.65 12.97
C TYR A 93 12.19 -5.03 11.92
N PHE A 94 11.80 -5.02 10.65
CA PHE A 94 12.71 -5.30 9.53
C PHE A 94 13.84 -4.26 9.44
N LEU A 95 13.50 -2.97 9.47
CA LEU A 95 14.48 -1.87 9.39
C LEU A 95 15.44 -1.87 10.58
N ASN A 96 15.02 -2.39 11.72
CA ASN A 96 15.85 -2.61 12.90
C ASN A 96 16.58 -3.97 12.90
N ASN A 97 16.59 -4.70 11.77
CA ASN A 97 17.23 -6.01 11.59
C ASN A 97 16.76 -7.09 12.57
N LYS A 98 15.52 -7.00 13.09
CA LYS A 98 14.96 -7.99 14.02
C LYS A 98 14.31 -9.16 13.29
N ILE A 99 13.82 -8.96 12.07
CA ILE A 99 13.16 -9.97 11.25
C ILE A 99 13.67 -9.95 9.81
N LYS A 100 13.38 -11.03 9.05
CA LYS A 100 13.65 -11.10 7.60
C LYS A 100 12.54 -10.41 6.82
N PHE A 101 12.84 -9.98 5.58
CA PHE A 101 11.89 -9.29 4.71
C PHE A 101 10.55 -10.05 4.55
N ASN A 102 10.62 -11.36 4.30
CA ASN A 102 9.40 -12.15 4.11
C ASN A 102 8.54 -12.26 5.38
N SER A 103 9.10 -12.03 6.57
CA SER A 103 8.34 -12.03 7.82
C SER A 103 7.36 -10.86 7.91
N ILE A 104 7.56 -9.80 7.11
CA ILE A 104 6.60 -8.70 6.99
C ILE A 104 5.25 -9.26 6.52
N PHE A 105 5.26 -10.03 5.43
CA PHE A 105 4.03 -10.59 4.85
C PHE A 105 3.34 -11.56 5.80
N THR A 106 4.10 -12.40 6.51
CA THR A 106 3.49 -13.35 7.45
C THR A 106 2.85 -12.67 8.65
N ALA A 107 3.44 -11.59 9.16
CA ALA A 107 2.86 -10.81 10.26
C ALA A 107 1.60 -10.06 9.83
N VAL A 108 1.62 -9.47 8.63
CA VAL A 108 0.45 -8.80 8.06
C VAL A 108 -0.68 -9.79 7.83
N ASP A 109 -0.41 -10.93 7.19
CA ASP A 109 -1.41 -11.96 6.93
C ASP A 109 -2.03 -12.50 8.23
N TYR A 110 -1.19 -12.81 9.23
CA TYR A 110 -1.62 -13.25 10.54
C TYR A 110 -2.60 -12.25 11.18
N THR A 111 -2.23 -10.98 11.19
CA THR A 111 -3.07 -9.94 11.81
C THR A 111 -4.39 -9.75 11.05
N MET A 112 -4.34 -9.68 9.72
CA MET A 112 -5.55 -9.56 8.90
C MET A 112 -6.50 -10.73 9.11
N ASN A 113 -5.99 -11.96 9.14
CA ASN A 113 -6.81 -13.16 9.37
C ASN A 113 -7.56 -13.12 10.71
N ILE A 114 -6.97 -12.55 11.76
CA ILE A 114 -7.63 -12.38 13.04
C ILE A 114 -8.82 -11.42 12.92
N PHE A 115 -8.64 -10.29 12.23
CA PHE A 115 -9.71 -9.31 12.06
C PHE A 115 -10.81 -9.82 11.12
N GLU A 116 -10.47 -10.48 10.03
CA GLU A 116 -11.44 -11.12 9.10
C GLU A 116 -12.28 -12.22 9.76
N GLY A 117 -11.73 -12.90 10.76
CA GLY A 117 -12.45 -13.92 11.55
C GLY A 117 -13.46 -13.34 12.54
N ARG A 118 -13.55 -12.02 12.69
CA ARG A 118 -14.47 -11.35 13.61
C ARG A 118 -15.81 -11.04 12.96
N LYS A 119 -16.76 -10.62 13.79
CA LYS A 119 -18.01 -10.04 13.30
C LYS A 119 -17.70 -8.73 12.57
N SER A 120 -18.23 -8.58 11.36
CA SER A 120 -18.04 -7.38 10.53
C SER A 120 -18.35 -6.09 11.30
N GLN A 121 -17.46 -5.12 11.16
CA GLN A 121 -17.50 -3.83 11.81
C GLN A 121 -17.74 -2.73 10.76
N ILE A 122 -18.81 -2.00 10.92
CA ILE A 122 -19.24 -0.93 10.01
C ILE A 122 -19.63 0.32 10.81
N ASN A 123 -19.52 1.48 10.18
CA ASN A 123 -19.79 2.80 10.79
C ASN A 123 -18.86 3.07 12.00
N LEU A 124 -17.60 2.74 11.86
CA LEU A 124 -16.59 2.99 12.89
C LEU A 124 -16.34 4.50 13.05
N ASN A 125 -16.26 4.95 14.28
CA ASN A 125 -15.82 6.31 14.58
C ASN A 125 -14.27 6.36 14.73
N VAL A 126 -13.70 7.53 14.93
CA VAL A 126 -12.25 7.70 15.03
C VAL A 126 -11.66 6.95 16.22
N GLU A 127 -12.37 6.92 17.35
CA GLU A 127 -11.95 6.23 18.56
C GLU A 127 -11.88 4.71 18.32
N ASP A 128 -12.89 4.13 17.64
CA ASP A 128 -12.90 2.72 17.25
C ASP A 128 -11.71 2.38 16.35
N LEU A 129 -11.40 3.24 15.36
CA LEU A 129 -10.25 3.04 14.45
C LEU A 129 -8.92 3.10 15.20
N LEU A 130 -8.79 3.98 16.21
CA LEU A 130 -7.59 4.07 17.06
C LEU A 130 -7.42 2.85 17.96
N GLU A 131 -8.52 2.26 18.45
CA GLU A 131 -8.47 1.01 19.22
C GLU A 131 -8.02 -0.16 18.34
N ILE A 132 -8.58 -0.28 17.12
CA ILE A 132 -8.19 -1.28 16.12
C ILE A 132 -6.70 -1.15 15.77
N ASP A 133 -6.23 0.07 15.51
CA ASP A 133 -4.81 0.35 15.22
C ASP A 133 -3.91 -0.16 16.36
N LYS A 134 -4.24 0.20 17.59
CA LYS A 134 -3.48 -0.22 18.76
C LYS A 134 -3.46 -1.74 18.93
N GLU A 135 -4.60 -2.39 18.76
CA GLU A 135 -4.71 -3.84 18.90
C GLU A 135 -3.95 -4.55 17.77
N ALA A 136 -4.09 -4.12 16.52
CA ALA A 136 -3.39 -4.69 15.38
C ALA A 136 -1.87 -4.56 15.53
N LYS A 137 -1.37 -3.43 16.02
CA LYS A 137 0.04 -3.23 16.35
C LYS A 137 0.53 -4.20 17.42
N SER A 138 -0.27 -4.42 18.47
CA SER A 138 0.07 -5.40 19.52
C SER A 138 0.14 -6.81 18.95
N LEU A 139 -0.88 -7.25 18.23
CA LEU A 139 -0.93 -8.57 17.62
C LEU A 139 0.25 -8.83 16.68
N ALA A 140 0.59 -7.87 15.83
CA ALA A 140 1.74 -7.99 14.94
C ALA A 140 3.07 -8.07 15.72
N SER A 141 3.22 -7.25 16.78
CA SER A 141 4.40 -7.27 17.64
C SER A 141 4.55 -8.60 18.38
N ASP A 142 3.44 -9.11 18.95
CA ASP A 142 3.44 -10.38 19.68
C ASP A 142 3.76 -11.57 18.77
N PHE A 143 3.28 -11.54 17.53
CA PHE A 143 3.60 -12.55 16.53
C PHE A 143 5.08 -12.55 16.11
N LEU A 144 5.74 -11.39 16.13
CA LEU A 144 7.11 -11.23 15.68
C LEU A 144 8.16 -11.42 16.79
N ASN A 145 7.77 -11.47 18.06
CA ASN A 145 8.66 -11.72 19.21
C ASN A 145 8.81 -13.21 19.51
#